data_2e3b7af7d53d9a7176a8212eddf7a782
#
_entry.id   2e3b7af7d53d9a7176a8212eddf7a782
#
_cell.length_a   1.000
_cell.length_b   1.000
_cell.length_c   1.000
_cell.angle_alpha   90.00
_cell.angle_beta   90.00
_cell.angle_gamma   90.00
#
_symmetry.space_group_name_H-M   'P 1'
#
loop_
_entity.id
_entity.type
_entity.pdbx_description
1 polymer ?
#
loop_
_entity_poly.entity_id
_entity_poly.type
_entity_poly.pdbx_seq_one_letter_code
_entity_poly.pdbx_strand_id
1 'polypeptide(L)'
;KPEATREDVDALIAEARELGCGAVCVSPSMIPAAPADSSDSDATAGAPVIATVAGFPSGKHATLVKATEARFAVELGADEVDVVVDVARAIAGDTNALISELMTIREAVPQPVILKVILETALLSEEAIRACVRACVAVGADYVKTSTGFHPAGGASMEAVEIMADELRKANKLASFGMGEDLRRNLGALGVKA
;
A
#
# COMPACT_ATOMS: atom_id res chain seq x y z
N LYS A 1 -8.62 -14.33 -1.55
CA LYS A 1 -8.71 -15.62 -2.25
C LYS A 1 -9.46 -15.42 -3.56
N PRO A 2 -9.09 -16.12 -4.69
CA PRO A 2 -9.77 -15.96 -5.97
C PRO A 2 -11.26 -16.36 -5.92
N GLU A 3 -11.61 -17.28 -5.05
CA GLU A 3 -12.98 -17.79 -4.85
C GLU A 3 -13.80 -16.98 -3.85
N ALA A 4 -13.27 -15.91 -3.27
CA ALA A 4 -13.97 -15.11 -2.27
C ALA A 4 -15.26 -14.49 -2.85
N THR A 5 -16.34 -14.56 -2.09
CA THR A 5 -17.66 -14.00 -2.42
C THR A 5 -17.87 -12.64 -1.72
N ARG A 6 -18.97 -11.97 -2.03
CA ARG A 6 -19.39 -10.75 -1.32
C ARG A 6 -19.68 -11.04 0.15
N GLU A 7 -20.33 -12.16 0.42
CA GLU A 7 -20.65 -12.61 1.77
C GLU A 7 -19.38 -12.83 2.61
N ASP A 8 -18.31 -13.36 1.98
CA ASP A 8 -17.00 -13.52 2.66
C ASP A 8 -16.39 -12.16 3.02
N VAL A 9 -16.54 -11.15 2.16
CA VAL A 9 -16.05 -9.80 2.44
C VAL A 9 -16.85 -9.13 3.55
N ASP A 10 -18.17 -9.26 3.53
CA ASP A 10 -19.04 -8.72 4.58
C ASP A 10 -18.72 -9.36 5.94
N ALA A 11 -18.50 -10.68 5.97
CA ALA A 11 -18.07 -11.39 7.17
C ALA A 11 -16.69 -10.92 7.67
N LEU A 12 -15.72 -10.72 6.76
CA LEU A 12 -14.39 -10.19 7.09
C LEU A 12 -14.48 -8.79 7.72
N ILE A 13 -15.32 -7.91 7.18
CA ILE A 13 -15.51 -6.56 7.71
C ILE A 13 -16.15 -6.60 9.11
N ALA A 14 -17.14 -7.46 9.29
CA ALA A 14 -17.78 -7.64 10.59
C ALA A 14 -16.77 -8.14 11.64
N GLU A 15 -15.99 -9.18 11.32
CA GLU A 15 -14.94 -9.71 12.20
C GLU A 15 -13.88 -8.65 12.51
N ALA A 16 -13.41 -7.91 11.49
CA ALA A 16 -12.43 -6.85 11.66
C ALA A 16 -12.93 -5.74 12.60
N ARG A 17 -14.21 -5.41 12.53
CA ARG A 17 -14.84 -4.45 13.45
C ARG A 17 -14.87 -4.97 14.89
N GLU A 18 -15.26 -6.22 15.09
CA GLU A 18 -15.27 -6.86 16.40
C GLU A 18 -13.88 -6.93 17.04
N LEU A 19 -12.86 -7.20 16.22
CA LEU A 19 -11.46 -7.28 16.66
C LEU A 19 -10.77 -5.93 16.78
N GLY A 20 -11.42 -4.83 16.38
CA GLY A 20 -10.81 -3.49 16.36
C GLY A 20 -9.68 -3.34 15.35
N CYS A 21 -9.72 -4.07 14.21
CA CYS A 21 -8.74 -3.93 13.15
C CYS A 21 -8.86 -2.56 12.48
N GLY A 22 -7.70 -1.93 12.18
CA GLY A 22 -7.68 -0.62 11.53
C GLY A 22 -8.06 -0.66 10.04
N ALA A 23 -7.80 -1.78 9.36
CA ALA A 23 -8.08 -1.93 7.93
C ALA A 23 -8.39 -3.38 7.56
N VAL A 24 -9.18 -3.56 6.49
CA VAL A 24 -9.31 -4.83 5.77
C VAL A 24 -8.76 -4.66 4.35
N CYS A 25 -8.10 -5.69 3.82
CA CYS A 25 -7.55 -5.66 2.46
C CYS A 25 -8.28 -6.66 1.57
N VAL A 26 -8.91 -6.14 0.51
CA VAL A 26 -9.71 -6.93 -0.44
C VAL A 26 -9.23 -6.71 -1.87
N SER A 27 -9.60 -7.61 -2.80
CA SER A 27 -9.36 -7.40 -4.23
C SER A 27 -10.12 -6.17 -4.75
N PRO A 28 -9.62 -5.46 -5.77
CA PRO A 28 -10.29 -4.25 -6.28
C PRO A 28 -11.77 -4.47 -6.69
N SER A 29 -12.08 -5.64 -7.29
CA SER A 29 -13.44 -6.01 -7.67
C SER A 29 -14.37 -6.30 -6.48
N MET A 30 -13.83 -6.38 -5.26
CA MET A 30 -14.54 -6.74 -4.04
C MET A 30 -14.67 -5.57 -3.07
N ILE A 31 -14.24 -4.37 -3.46
CA ILE A 31 -14.46 -3.15 -2.67
C ILE A 31 -15.96 -3.00 -2.45
N PRO A 32 -16.44 -2.87 -1.19
CA PRO A 32 -17.85 -2.65 -0.92
C PRO A 32 -18.33 -1.35 -1.54
N ALA A 33 -19.55 -1.35 -2.09
CA ALA A 33 -20.16 -0.10 -2.51
C ALA A 33 -20.28 0.85 -1.31
N ALA A 34 -19.86 2.10 -1.48
CA ALA A 34 -20.07 3.11 -0.45
C ALA A 34 -21.58 3.19 -0.12
N PRO A 35 -21.96 3.29 1.17
CA PRO A 35 -23.36 3.46 1.51
C PRO A 35 -23.94 4.70 0.82
N ALA A 36 -25.12 4.57 0.25
CA ALA A 36 -25.77 5.64 -0.50
C ALA A 36 -26.02 6.93 0.34
N ASP A 37 -26.09 6.78 1.65
CA ASP A 37 -26.25 7.87 2.62
C ASP A 37 -25.04 7.96 3.55
N SER A 38 -23.91 8.44 3.01
CA SER A 38 -22.69 8.69 3.80
C SER A 38 -22.77 9.95 4.70
N SER A 39 -23.95 10.53 4.90
CA SER A 39 -24.18 11.63 5.83
C SER A 39 -24.23 11.22 7.29
N ASP A 40 -24.29 9.91 7.59
CA ASP A 40 -24.33 9.41 8.95
C ASP A 40 -22.90 9.10 9.45
N SER A 41 -22.29 10.12 10.07
CA SER A 41 -20.93 10.01 10.64
C SER A 41 -20.83 8.94 11.74
N ASP A 42 -21.95 8.56 12.35
CA ASP A 42 -21.98 7.54 13.39
C ASP A 42 -21.94 6.10 12.81
N ALA A 43 -22.39 5.90 11.57
CA ALA A 43 -22.37 4.57 10.94
C ALA A 43 -20.95 4.09 10.57
N THR A 44 -20.00 5.00 10.44
CA THR A 44 -18.59 4.70 10.14
C THR A 44 -17.67 4.71 11.36
N ALA A 45 -18.16 5.13 12.53
CA ALA A 45 -17.38 5.12 13.76
C ALA A 45 -16.97 3.68 14.13
N GLY A 46 -15.66 3.40 14.10
CA GLY A 46 -15.08 2.09 14.40
C GLY A 46 -15.13 1.08 13.25
N ALA A 47 -15.54 1.47 12.04
CA ALA A 47 -15.39 0.61 10.86
C ALA A 47 -13.92 0.58 10.40
N PRO A 48 -13.37 -0.61 10.00
CA PRO A 48 -12.06 -0.68 9.42
C PRO A 48 -12.05 0.05 8.07
N VAL A 49 -10.95 0.74 7.73
CA VAL A 49 -10.78 1.33 6.39
C VAL A 49 -10.59 0.23 5.34
N ILE A 50 -10.96 0.54 4.11
CA ILE A 50 -10.85 -0.41 3.00
C ILE A 50 -9.52 -0.19 2.29
N ALA A 51 -8.63 -1.16 2.41
CA ALA A 51 -7.41 -1.28 1.63
C ALA A 51 -7.64 -2.21 0.43
N THR A 52 -6.94 -1.94 -0.65
CA THR A 52 -6.92 -2.80 -1.84
C THR A 52 -5.54 -2.85 -2.46
N VAL A 53 -5.41 -3.55 -3.59
CA VAL A 53 -4.14 -3.77 -4.27
C VAL A 53 -4.19 -3.32 -5.74
N ALA A 54 -3.02 -2.99 -6.32
CA ALA A 54 -2.88 -2.73 -7.74
C ALA A 54 -1.60 -3.39 -8.28
N GLY A 55 -1.69 -3.97 -9.49
CA GLY A 55 -0.59 -4.73 -10.09
C GLY A 55 -0.18 -5.97 -9.31
N PHE A 56 -1.07 -6.50 -8.50
CA PHE A 56 -0.78 -7.55 -7.51
C PHE A 56 -1.01 -8.96 -8.08
N PRO A 57 -0.22 -9.98 -7.67
CA PRO A 57 0.96 -9.87 -6.81
C PRO A 57 2.27 -9.65 -7.58
N SER A 58 2.27 -9.77 -8.91
CA SER A 58 3.50 -9.91 -9.71
C SER A 58 4.24 -8.60 -9.97
N GLY A 59 3.59 -7.45 -9.88
CA GLY A 59 4.15 -6.17 -10.29
C GLY A 59 4.40 -6.02 -11.80
N LYS A 60 4.07 -7.02 -12.62
CA LYS A 60 4.43 -7.09 -14.06
C LYS A 60 3.43 -6.45 -15.01
N HIS A 61 2.36 -5.87 -14.50
CA HIS A 61 1.44 -5.10 -15.31
C HIS A 61 2.10 -3.82 -15.84
N ALA A 62 1.73 -3.41 -17.05
CA ALA A 62 2.18 -2.11 -17.57
C ALA A 62 1.76 -0.97 -16.63
N THR A 63 2.56 0.09 -16.54
CA THR A 63 2.32 1.24 -15.64
C THR A 63 0.92 1.81 -15.76
N LEU A 64 0.41 1.99 -16.99
CA LEU A 64 -0.95 2.48 -17.20
C LEU A 64 -2.03 1.53 -16.67
N VAL A 65 -1.82 0.23 -16.73
CA VAL A 65 -2.75 -0.76 -16.17
C VAL A 65 -2.79 -0.66 -14.66
N LYS A 66 -1.62 -0.57 -14.00
CA LYS A 66 -1.55 -0.36 -12.55
C LYS A 66 -2.22 0.94 -12.12
N ALA A 67 -1.93 2.04 -12.84
CA ALA A 67 -2.51 3.35 -12.55
C ALA A 67 -4.03 3.36 -12.74
N THR A 68 -4.54 2.71 -13.80
CA THR A 68 -5.98 2.60 -14.06
C THR A 68 -6.67 1.76 -12.98
N GLU A 69 -6.07 0.63 -12.58
CA GLU A 69 -6.58 -0.23 -11.50
C GLU A 69 -6.63 0.54 -10.17
N ALA A 70 -5.54 1.25 -9.84
CA ALA A 70 -5.46 2.08 -8.64
C ALA A 70 -6.51 3.21 -8.64
N ARG A 71 -6.65 3.93 -9.76
CA ARG A 71 -7.67 4.98 -9.89
C ARG A 71 -9.07 4.42 -9.73
N PHE A 72 -9.37 3.31 -10.40
CA PHE A 72 -10.67 2.66 -10.29
C PHE A 72 -10.98 2.24 -8.85
N ALA A 73 -9.99 1.71 -8.14
CA ALA A 73 -10.13 1.38 -6.73
C ALA A 73 -10.47 2.61 -5.86
N VAL A 74 -9.81 3.74 -6.11
CA VAL A 74 -10.11 5.03 -5.44
C VAL A 74 -11.55 5.48 -5.74
N GLU A 75 -11.98 5.40 -6.99
CA GLU A 75 -13.34 5.75 -7.41
C GLU A 75 -14.41 4.83 -6.78
N LEU A 76 -14.06 3.58 -6.48
CA LEU A 76 -14.92 2.66 -5.73
C LEU A 76 -14.93 2.89 -4.21
N GLY A 77 -14.09 3.79 -3.69
CA GLY A 77 -14.06 4.17 -2.28
C GLY A 77 -12.98 3.47 -1.46
N ALA A 78 -11.91 2.99 -2.07
CA ALA A 78 -10.74 2.52 -1.32
C ALA A 78 -10.09 3.69 -0.56
N ASP A 79 -9.78 3.48 0.73
CA ASP A 79 -9.04 4.41 1.56
C ASP A 79 -7.53 4.26 1.40
N GLU A 80 -7.08 3.06 1.03
CA GLU A 80 -5.68 2.68 0.90
C GLU A 80 -5.47 1.80 -0.34
N VAL A 81 -4.39 2.06 -1.09
CA VAL A 81 -4.01 1.26 -2.26
C VAL A 81 -2.56 0.78 -2.09
N ASP A 82 -2.37 -0.54 -2.10
CA ASP A 82 -1.08 -1.20 -2.03
C ASP A 82 -0.64 -1.59 -3.45
N VAL A 83 0.36 -0.91 -4.03
CA VAL A 83 0.85 -1.21 -5.38
C VAL A 83 2.14 -2.00 -5.35
N VAL A 84 2.29 -3.00 -6.23
CA VAL A 84 3.54 -3.74 -6.38
C VAL A 84 4.42 -3.08 -7.44
N VAL A 85 5.69 -2.78 -7.10
CA VAL A 85 6.68 -2.26 -8.07
C VAL A 85 6.97 -3.27 -9.19
N ASP A 86 7.53 -2.83 -10.31
CA ASP A 86 8.18 -3.78 -11.24
C ASP A 86 9.46 -4.30 -10.59
N VAL A 87 9.37 -5.49 -9.97
CA VAL A 87 10.46 -6.11 -9.22
C VAL A 87 11.70 -6.35 -10.08
N ALA A 88 11.53 -6.66 -11.37
CA ALA A 88 12.68 -6.84 -12.26
C ALA A 88 13.46 -5.53 -12.48
N ARG A 89 12.76 -4.39 -12.56
CA ARG A 89 13.41 -3.06 -12.61
C ARG A 89 14.09 -2.72 -11.29
N ALA A 90 13.47 -3.09 -10.16
CA ALA A 90 14.08 -2.92 -8.85
C ALA A 90 15.40 -3.73 -8.73
N ILE A 91 15.40 -4.99 -9.16
CA ILE A 91 16.61 -5.85 -9.21
C ILE A 91 17.67 -5.25 -10.13
N ALA A 92 17.26 -4.71 -11.28
CA ALA A 92 18.18 -4.09 -12.25
C ALA A 92 18.71 -2.71 -11.80
N GLY A 93 18.20 -2.13 -10.72
CA GLY A 93 18.59 -0.80 -10.25
C GLY A 93 18.08 0.34 -11.13
N ASP A 94 17.04 0.10 -11.94
CA ASP A 94 16.45 1.13 -12.83
C ASP A 94 15.56 2.09 -12.03
N THR A 95 16.20 2.91 -11.20
CA THR A 95 15.53 3.87 -10.31
C THR A 95 14.68 4.88 -11.08
N ASN A 96 15.13 5.31 -12.26
CA ASN A 96 14.37 6.28 -13.06
C ASN A 96 13.04 5.69 -13.54
N ALA A 97 13.06 4.46 -14.02
CA ALA A 97 11.83 3.78 -14.42
C ALA A 97 10.89 3.53 -13.23
N LEU A 98 11.42 3.20 -12.05
CA LEU A 98 10.62 3.04 -10.82
C LEU A 98 9.99 4.37 -10.42
N ILE A 99 10.73 5.47 -10.42
CA ILE A 99 10.19 6.81 -10.10
C ILE A 99 9.08 7.17 -11.10
N SER A 100 9.32 7.00 -12.40
CA SER A 100 8.32 7.29 -13.44
C SER A 100 7.03 6.48 -13.26
N GLU A 101 7.15 5.17 -12.97
CA GLU A 101 6.01 4.32 -12.67
C GLU A 101 5.24 4.81 -11.44
N LEU A 102 5.95 5.03 -10.34
CA LEU A 102 5.35 5.42 -9.08
C LEU A 102 4.73 6.82 -9.12
N MET A 103 5.31 7.77 -9.88
CA MET A 103 4.68 9.09 -10.11
C MET A 103 3.33 8.95 -10.81
N THR A 104 3.27 8.15 -11.89
CA THR A 104 2.01 7.90 -12.61
C THR A 104 0.95 7.28 -11.70
N ILE A 105 1.37 6.37 -10.81
CA ILE A 105 0.46 5.73 -9.86
C ILE A 105 0.04 6.72 -8.76
N ARG A 106 0.97 7.55 -8.23
CA ARG A 106 0.63 8.57 -7.23
C ARG A 106 -0.41 9.58 -7.75
N GLU A 107 -0.31 9.96 -9.03
CA GLU A 107 -1.32 10.82 -9.67
C GLU A 107 -2.69 10.13 -9.75
N ALA A 108 -2.72 8.82 -9.93
CA ALA A 108 -3.95 8.02 -9.95
C ALA A 108 -4.56 7.81 -8.54
N VAL A 109 -3.74 7.94 -7.49
CA VAL A 109 -4.13 7.77 -6.07
C VAL A 109 -3.89 9.10 -5.34
N PRO A 110 -4.72 10.13 -5.53
CA PRO A 110 -4.51 11.44 -4.92
C PRO A 110 -4.77 11.41 -3.40
N GLN A 111 -4.17 12.32 -2.67
CA GLN A 111 -4.53 12.55 -1.27
C GLN A 111 -6.03 12.84 -1.13
N PRO A 112 -6.71 12.35 -0.08
CA PRO A 112 -6.15 11.76 1.15
C PRO A 112 -5.98 10.23 1.10
N VAL A 113 -6.18 9.57 -0.06
CA VAL A 113 -6.01 8.11 -0.18
C VAL A 113 -4.55 7.73 0.03
N ILE A 114 -4.33 6.74 0.90
CA ILE A 114 -3.00 6.25 1.26
C ILE A 114 -2.43 5.37 0.15
N LEU A 115 -1.24 5.69 -0.33
CA LEU A 115 -0.47 4.86 -1.26
C LEU A 115 0.62 4.11 -0.52
N LYS A 116 0.56 2.77 -0.55
CA LYS A 116 1.62 1.90 -0.04
C LYS A 116 2.31 1.18 -1.18
N VAL A 117 3.62 1.13 -1.15
CA VAL A 117 4.43 0.56 -2.23
C VAL A 117 5.07 -0.75 -1.75
N ILE A 118 4.69 -1.86 -2.37
CA ILE A 118 5.21 -3.20 -2.08
C ILE A 118 6.47 -3.42 -2.91
N LEU A 119 7.59 -3.66 -2.22
CA LEU A 119 8.91 -3.81 -2.84
C LEU A 119 9.25 -5.26 -3.20
N GLU A 120 8.65 -6.25 -2.53
CA GLU A 120 8.99 -7.68 -2.58
C GLU A 120 10.45 -7.93 -2.15
N THR A 121 10.78 -7.49 -0.96
CA THR A 121 12.15 -7.40 -0.44
C THR A 121 12.91 -8.72 -0.41
N ALA A 122 12.22 -9.87 -0.34
CA ALA A 122 12.86 -11.18 -0.40
C ALA A 122 13.61 -11.45 -1.72
N LEU A 123 13.38 -10.65 -2.76
CA LEU A 123 14.03 -10.74 -4.06
C LEU A 123 15.12 -9.69 -4.29
N LEU A 124 15.27 -8.75 -3.35
CA LEU A 124 16.09 -7.56 -3.54
C LEU A 124 17.36 -7.63 -2.69
N SER A 125 18.46 -7.11 -3.24
CA SER A 125 19.64 -6.79 -2.43
C SER A 125 19.35 -5.59 -1.53
N GLU A 126 20.17 -5.40 -0.49
CA GLU A 126 20.09 -4.21 0.39
C GLU A 126 20.10 -2.92 -0.42
N GLU A 127 21.02 -2.79 -1.40
CA GLU A 127 21.11 -1.58 -2.23
C GLU A 127 19.85 -1.35 -3.06
N ALA A 128 19.24 -2.43 -3.60
CA ALA A 128 17.99 -2.35 -4.34
C ALA A 128 16.82 -1.91 -3.42
N ILE A 129 16.74 -2.45 -2.19
CA ILE A 129 15.75 -2.01 -1.20
C ILE A 129 15.91 -0.51 -0.93
N ARG A 130 17.14 -0.05 -0.64
CA ARG A 130 17.42 1.37 -0.39
C ARG A 130 17.04 2.25 -1.57
N ALA A 131 17.35 1.84 -2.81
CA ALA A 131 16.99 2.57 -4.02
C ALA A 131 15.47 2.68 -4.19
N CYS A 132 14.73 1.60 -3.93
CA CYS A 132 13.26 1.61 -3.96
C CYS A 132 12.68 2.56 -2.90
N VAL A 133 13.22 2.55 -1.68
CA VAL A 133 12.79 3.48 -0.63
C VAL A 133 13.00 4.93 -1.05
N ARG A 134 14.16 5.26 -1.63
CA ARG A 134 14.43 6.61 -2.16
C ARG A 134 13.44 7.01 -3.26
N ALA A 135 13.08 6.08 -4.15
CA ALA A 135 12.05 6.32 -5.16
C ALA A 135 10.68 6.61 -4.53
N CYS A 136 10.27 5.83 -3.51
CA CYS A 136 9.03 6.07 -2.77
C CYS A 136 9.02 7.44 -2.08
N VAL A 137 10.13 7.85 -1.47
CA VAL A 137 10.29 9.19 -0.89
C VAL A 137 10.13 10.28 -1.94
N ALA A 138 10.76 10.11 -3.10
CA ALA A 138 10.73 11.10 -4.18
C ALA A 138 9.32 11.34 -4.74
N VAL A 139 8.47 10.32 -4.77
CA VAL A 139 7.10 10.43 -5.30
C VAL A 139 6.04 10.74 -4.23
N GLY A 140 6.44 10.82 -2.96
CA GLY A 140 5.50 11.08 -1.86
C GLY A 140 4.54 9.91 -1.62
N ALA A 141 5.02 8.67 -1.67
CA ALA A 141 4.27 7.53 -1.15
C ALA A 141 4.07 7.68 0.36
N ASP A 142 3.04 7.05 0.90
CA ASP A 142 2.72 7.14 2.34
C ASP A 142 3.37 6.01 3.13
N TYR A 143 3.57 4.84 2.50
CA TYR A 143 4.23 3.67 3.10
C TYR A 143 5.14 2.95 2.12
N VAL A 144 6.19 2.35 2.64
CA VAL A 144 6.94 1.26 2.01
C VAL A 144 6.58 -0.05 2.69
N LYS A 145 6.28 -1.08 1.90
CA LYS A 145 5.83 -2.39 2.37
C LYS A 145 6.78 -3.47 1.85
N THR A 146 7.12 -4.44 2.71
CA THR A 146 8.11 -5.46 2.37
C THR A 146 7.65 -6.38 1.26
N SER A 147 6.43 -6.94 1.36
CA SER A 147 6.10 -8.17 0.65
C SER A 147 4.64 -8.27 0.24
N THR A 148 4.39 -9.03 -0.82
CA THR A 148 3.04 -9.44 -1.22
C THR A 148 2.49 -10.56 -0.34
N GLY A 149 3.37 -11.41 0.22
CA GLY A 149 3.00 -12.64 0.90
C GLY A 149 2.71 -13.82 -0.05
N PHE A 150 2.88 -13.64 -1.36
CA PHE A 150 2.58 -14.65 -2.40
C PHE A 150 3.82 -15.24 -3.03
N HIS A 151 5.00 -14.63 -2.86
CA HIS A 151 6.22 -15.11 -3.49
C HIS A 151 6.87 -16.24 -2.67
N PRO A 152 7.27 -17.36 -3.33
CA PRO A 152 7.86 -18.51 -2.62
C PRO A 152 9.23 -18.23 -1.98
N ALA A 153 9.93 -17.16 -2.36
CA ALA A 153 11.20 -16.77 -1.75
C ALA A 153 11.04 -16.27 -0.30
N GLY A 154 9.83 -16.07 0.18
CA GLY A 154 9.53 -15.62 1.53
C GLY A 154 8.80 -14.30 1.60
N GLY A 155 8.61 -13.81 2.81
CA GLY A 155 7.90 -12.57 3.11
C GLY A 155 8.78 -11.53 3.81
N ALA A 156 8.20 -10.87 4.79
CA ALA A 156 8.88 -9.86 5.59
C ALA A 156 10.04 -10.48 6.42
N SER A 157 11.13 -9.74 6.53
CA SER A 157 12.22 -10.03 7.46
C SER A 157 12.55 -8.81 8.31
N MET A 158 13.08 -9.03 9.51
CA MET A 158 13.55 -7.95 10.38
C MET A 158 14.61 -7.11 9.68
N GLU A 159 15.54 -7.78 8.98
CA GLU A 159 16.60 -7.12 8.23
C GLU A 159 16.03 -6.15 7.17
N ALA A 160 15.06 -6.59 6.37
CA ALA A 160 14.43 -5.72 5.37
C ALA A 160 13.73 -4.51 6.00
N VAL A 161 13.02 -4.71 7.12
CA VAL A 161 12.38 -3.63 7.87
C VAL A 161 13.41 -2.63 8.40
N GLU A 162 14.54 -3.11 8.95
CA GLU A 162 15.62 -2.26 9.44
C GLU A 162 16.27 -1.45 8.32
N ILE A 163 16.53 -2.05 7.15
CA ILE A 163 17.08 -1.36 5.98
C ILE A 163 16.14 -0.25 5.51
N MET A 164 14.85 -0.55 5.39
CA MET A 164 13.84 0.43 4.96
C MET A 164 13.73 1.58 5.96
N ALA A 165 13.65 1.27 7.25
CA ALA A 165 13.57 2.29 8.30
C ALA A 165 14.84 3.14 8.38
N ASP A 166 16.02 2.55 8.23
CA ASP A 166 17.31 3.27 8.20
C ASP A 166 17.35 4.26 7.02
N GLU A 167 16.93 3.84 5.83
CA GLU A 167 16.93 4.71 4.66
C GLU A 167 15.93 5.88 4.80
N LEU A 168 14.76 5.62 5.40
CA LEU A 168 13.79 6.67 5.72
C LEU A 168 14.32 7.65 6.79
N ARG A 169 15.07 7.16 7.81
CA ARG A 169 15.74 8.05 8.78
C ARG A 169 16.77 8.95 8.11
N LYS A 170 17.59 8.41 7.22
CA LYS A 170 18.56 9.19 6.44
C LYS A 170 17.91 10.27 5.61
N ALA A 171 16.73 10.00 5.06
CA ALA A 171 15.94 10.97 4.32
C ALA A 171 15.15 11.94 5.23
N ASN A 172 15.21 11.78 6.56
CA ASN A 172 14.39 12.49 7.55
C ASN A 172 12.87 12.37 7.26
N LYS A 173 12.45 11.17 6.86
CA LYS A 173 11.07 10.86 6.42
C LYS A 173 10.42 9.71 7.21
N LEU A 174 11.13 9.07 8.14
CA LEU A 174 10.53 8.01 8.94
C LEU A 174 9.44 8.59 9.83
N ALA A 175 8.22 8.08 9.67
CA ALA A 175 7.11 8.41 10.56
C ALA A 175 7.41 7.90 11.97
N SER A 176 7.29 8.79 12.96
CA SER A 176 7.32 8.38 14.36
C SER A 176 5.93 7.86 14.73
N PHE A 177 5.85 6.58 15.08
CA PHE A 177 4.64 6.01 15.66
C PHE A 177 4.56 6.40 17.14
N GLY A 178 3.89 7.53 17.44
CA GLY A 178 3.35 7.78 18.77
C GLY A 178 2.01 7.04 18.91
N MET A 179 1.77 6.33 20.00
CA MET A 179 0.44 5.78 20.27
C MET A 179 -0.57 6.92 20.31
N GLY A 180 -1.49 6.96 19.33
CA GLY A 180 -2.58 7.93 19.28
C GLY A 180 -2.41 9.10 18.31
N GLU A 181 -1.30 9.24 17.59
CA GLU A 181 -1.20 10.25 16.54
C GLU A 181 -1.65 9.69 15.18
N ASP A 182 -2.62 10.37 14.59
CA ASP A 182 -3.14 10.07 13.25
C ASP A 182 -2.01 10.29 12.22
N LEU A 183 -1.51 9.21 11.60
CA LEU A 183 -0.49 9.25 10.54
C LEU A 183 -0.87 10.20 9.39
N ARG A 184 -2.16 10.46 9.18
CA ARG A 184 -2.69 11.41 8.19
C ARG A 184 -2.25 12.85 8.45
N ARG A 185 -1.73 13.18 9.63
CA ARG A 185 -1.26 14.53 9.98
C ARG A 185 0.23 14.75 9.74
N ASN A 186 1.02 13.70 9.53
CA ASN A 186 2.44 13.79 9.21
C ASN A 186 2.66 13.92 7.70
N LEU A 187 2.25 15.04 7.12
CA LEU A 187 2.47 15.34 5.70
C LEU A 187 3.95 15.18 5.34
N GLY A 188 4.25 14.18 4.52
CA GLY A 188 5.59 13.91 4.00
C GLY A 188 6.45 12.92 4.78
N ALA A 189 5.97 12.33 5.88
CA ALA A 189 6.62 11.20 6.51
C ALA A 189 6.09 9.87 5.93
N LEU A 190 6.94 8.85 5.86
CA LEU A 190 6.59 7.52 5.36
C LEU A 190 6.61 6.48 6.48
N GLY A 191 5.60 5.60 6.49
CA GLY A 191 5.57 4.43 7.34
C GLY A 191 6.29 3.23 6.71
N VAL A 192 6.69 2.27 7.55
CA VAL A 192 7.19 0.95 7.15
C VAL A 192 6.14 -0.08 7.50
N LYS A 193 5.83 -0.99 6.55
CA LYS A 193 4.91 -2.11 6.76
C LYS A 193 5.61 -3.43 6.42
N ALA A 194 5.51 -4.38 7.29
CA ALA A 194 5.94 -5.76 7.09
C ALA A 194 4.83 -6.62 6.47
#